data_48eed8bfe2d39f2426886bb32ee65072
#
_entry.id   48eed8bfe2d39f2426886bb32ee65072
#
_cell.length_a   1.000
_cell.length_b   1.000
_cell.length_c   1.000
_cell.angle_alpha   90.00
_cell.angle_beta   90.00
_cell.angle_gamma   90.00
#
_symmetry.space_group_name_H-M   'P 1'
#
loop_
_entity.id
_entity.type
_entity.pdbx_description
1 polymer ?
#
loop_
_entity_poly.entity_id
_entity_poly.type
_entity_poly.pdbx_seq_one_letter_code
_entity_poly.pdbx_strand_id
1 'polypeptide(L)'
;MNEIRLGSLFDGIGVFPLAAVRCGIVPAWASEIEKAPISITKRHFPGMAHLGDVTKLNGGDIPPVHIITFGSPCQNLSQIGNRAGLAGEKSSLFFHAIRIIREMREATNGIFPAIAVWENVMGAFFSNDRMDFRAVLSAFTAADISMPASGKWAGAGMVRGHTPDLSWRLMDAQHWASPRLARRQRVFIVADFGGQCSHEILFKPRTVQSISASGGDCWLSAACGDRGSFIEAGRRVPITRPFQCYRMRASAKERTTEAFRNSFG
;
A
#
# COMPACT_ATOMS: atom_id res chain seq x y z
N MET A 1 -4.99 -20.58 -15.90
CA MET A 1 -4.46 -19.30 -15.42
C MET A 1 -4.53 -19.33 -13.90
N ASN A 2 -3.43 -19.06 -13.20
CA ASN A 2 -3.45 -19.03 -11.74
C ASN A 2 -4.30 -17.85 -11.26
N GLU A 3 -5.24 -18.14 -10.39
CA GLU A 3 -6.18 -17.17 -9.81
C GLU A 3 -5.43 -16.16 -8.92
N ILE A 4 -5.60 -14.87 -9.15
CA ILE A 4 -5.02 -13.83 -8.29
C ILE A 4 -5.85 -13.76 -7.01
N ARG A 5 -5.20 -13.85 -5.85
CA ARG A 5 -5.82 -13.87 -4.53
C ARG A 5 -5.45 -12.65 -3.71
N LEU A 6 -6.44 -12.15 -2.94
CA LEU A 6 -6.30 -10.98 -2.08
C LEU A 6 -6.55 -11.35 -0.62
N GLY A 7 -5.72 -10.81 0.27
CA GLY A 7 -5.95 -10.73 1.70
C GLY A 7 -6.22 -9.27 2.12
N SER A 8 -7.15 -9.04 3.02
CA SER A 8 -7.52 -7.71 3.48
C SER A 8 -7.36 -7.60 5.01
N LEU A 9 -6.55 -6.67 5.48
CA LEU A 9 -6.39 -6.38 6.91
C LEU A 9 -7.16 -5.10 7.26
N PHE A 10 -7.76 -5.06 8.46
CA PHE A 10 -8.66 -3.97 8.88
C PHE A 10 -9.80 -3.78 7.87
N ASP A 11 -10.40 -4.89 7.49
CA ASP A 11 -11.25 -4.99 6.31
C ASP A 11 -12.52 -4.14 6.38
N GLY A 12 -13.01 -3.86 7.58
CA GLY A 12 -14.28 -3.15 7.76
C GLY A 12 -15.42 -3.89 7.05
N ILE A 13 -16.15 -3.18 6.20
CA ILE A 13 -17.30 -3.74 5.46
C ILE A 13 -16.93 -4.40 4.12
N GLY A 14 -15.66 -4.66 3.86
CA GLY A 14 -15.21 -5.39 2.66
C GLY A 14 -15.09 -4.55 1.39
N VAL A 15 -14.68 -3.29 1.50
CA VAL A 15 -14.55 -2.41 0.32
C VAL A 15 -13.41 -2.87 -0.60
N PHE A 16 -12.27 -3.28 -0.06
CA PHE A 16 -11.18 -3.86 -0.85
C PHE A 16 -11.56 -5.21 -1.48
N PRO A 17 -12.14 -6.17 -0.75
CA PRO A 17 -12.72 -7.37 -1.36
C PRO A 17 -13.71 -7.10 -2.47
N LEU A 18 -14.61 -6.11 -2.31
CA LEU A 18 -15.55 -5.73 -3.36
C LEU A 18 -14.85 -5.22 -4.62
N ALA A 19 -13.85 -4.37 -4.45
CA ALA A 19 -13.04 -3.87 -5.56
C ALA A 19 -12.29 -5.01 -6.25
N ALA A 20 -11.74 -5.95 -5.47
CA ALA A 20 -11.03 -7.12 -5.97
C ALA A 20 -11.91 -8.00 -6.86
N VAL A 21 -13.12 -8.36 -6.39
CA VAL A 21 -14.08 -9.17 -7.18
C VAL A 21 -14.43 -8.50 -8.50
N ARG A 22 -14.65 -7.18 -8.51
CA ARG A 22 -14.89 -6.42 -9.74
C ARG A 22 -13.74 -6.46 -10.73
N CYS A 23 -12.54 -6.80 -10.25
CA CYS A 23 -11.34 -6.95 -11.05
C CYS A 23 -10.97 -8.42 -11.34
N GLY A 24 -11.85 -9.38 -11.04
CA GLY A 24 -11.55 -10.80 -11.22
C GLY A 24 -10.52 -11.34 -10.23
N ILE A 25 -10.29 -10.63 -9.12
CA ILE A 25 -9.39 -11.04 -8.03
C ILE A 25 -10.24 -11.69 -6.95
N VAL A 26 -9.78 -12.82 -6.40
CA VAL A 26 -10.50 -13.60 -5.40
C VAL A 26 -10.11 -13.18 -3.99
N PRO A 27 -11.06 -12.68 -3.18
CA PRO A 27 -10.82 -12.46 -1.75
C PRO A 27 -10.65 -13.80 -1.04
N ALA A 28 -9.43 -14.06 -0.54
CA ALA A 28 -9.11 -15.31 0.14
C ALA A 28 -9.41 -15.23 1.63
N TRP A 29 -9.03 -14.13 2.26
CA TRP A 29 -9.24 -13.93 3.69
C TRP A 29 -9.29 -12.44 4.06
N ALA A 30 -9.90 -12.16 5.21
CA ALA A 30 -9.93 -10.84 5.83
C ALA A 30 -9.67 -10.92 7.33
N SER A 31 -9.03 -9.88 7.87
CA SER A 31 -8.86 -9.65 9.32
C SER A 31 -9.68 -8.43 9.73
N GLU A 32 -10.63 -8.65 10.61
CA GLU A 32 -11.52 -7.65 11.21
C GLU A 32 -11.98 -8.19 12.58
N ILE A 33 -12.19 -7.30 13.56
CA ILE A 33 -12.62 -7.65 14.91
C ILE A 33 -14.07 -7.27 15.20
N GLU A 34 -14.60 -6.30 14.48
CA GLU A 34 -15.94 -5.78 14.69
C GLU A 34 -17.01 -6.72 14.12
N LYS A 35 -17.96 -7.13 14.96
CA LYS A 35 -19.00 -8.12 14.59
C LYS A 35 -19.91 -7.65 13.46
N ALA A 36 -20.27 -6.36 13.46
CA ALA A 36 -21.18 -5.81 12.44
C ALA A 36 -20.55 -5.81 11.04
N PRO A 37 -19.33 -5.26 10.79
CA PRO A 37 -18.61 -5.41 9.53
C PRO A 37 -18.43 -6.86 9.11
N ILE A 38 -18.01 -7.76 10.02
CA ILE A 38 -17.85 -9.19 9.72
C ILE A 38 -19.15 -9.82 9.21
N SER A 39 -20.30 -9.45 9.79
CA SER A 39 -21.60 -9.98 9.34
C SER A 39 -21.94 -9.57 7.92
N ILE A 40 -21.54 -8.36 7.51
CA ILE A 40 -21.73 -7.84 6.16
C ILE A 40 -20.84 -8.60 5.19
N THR A 41 -19.55 -8.70 5.49
CA THR A 41 -18.57 -9.36 4.60
C THR A 41 -18.85 -10.86 4.45
N LYS A 42 -19.29 -11.56 5.50
CA LYS A 42 -19.73 -12.97 5.42
C LYS A 42 -20.91 -13.17 4.45
N ARG A 43 -21.82 -12.21 4.38
CA ARG A 43 -22.95 -12.27 3.45
C ARG A 43 -22.52 -12.05 2.00
N HIS A 44 -21.63 -11.09 1.77
CA HIS A 44 -21.20 -10.73 0.41
C HIS A 44 -20.09 -11.61 -0.14
N PHE A 45 -19.25 -12.16 0.73
CA PHE A 45 -18.09 -12.98 0.37
C PHE A 45 -18.09 -14.29 1.17
N PRO A 46 -19.05 -15.20 0.94
CA PRO A 46 -19.20 -16.41 1.75
C PRO A 46 -18.01 -17.36 1.67
N GLY A 47 -17.20 -17.28 0.61
CA GLY A 47 -15.95 -18.05 0.47
C GLY A 47 -14.71 -17.43 1.09
N MET A 48 -14.81 -16.20 1.62
CA MET A 48 -13.68 -15.50 2.24
C MET A 48 -13.52 -15.92 3.71
N ALA A 49 -12.32 -16.37 4.08
CA ALA A 49 -12.02 -16.72 5.48
C ALA A 49 -11.90 -15.47 6.35
N HIS A 50 -12.42 -15.53 7.60
CA HIS A 50 -12.29 -14.45 8.58
C HIS A 50 -11.27 -14.84 9.65
N LEU A 51 -10.15 -14.12 9.72
CA LEU A 51 -8.99 -14.45 10.55
C LEU A 51 -8.98 -13.73 11.91
N GLY A 52 -9.91 -12.79 12.13
CA GLY A 52 -10.06 -12.09 13.41
C GLY A 52 -9.00 -11.01 13.62
N ASP A 53 -8.40 -11.00 14.81
CA ASP A 53 -7.53 -9.93 15.31
C ASP A 53 -6.13 -9.96 14.66
N VAL A 54 -5.77 -8.88 13.97
CA VAL A 54 -4.48 -8.70 13.30
C VAL A 54 -3.28 -8.86 14.25
N THR A 55 -3.43 -8.54 15.53
CA THR A 55 -2.34 -8.62 16.50
C THR A 55 -1.95 -10.06 16.81
N LYS A 56 -2.87 -11.01 16.58
CA LYS A 56 -2.70 -12.44 16.84
C LYS A 56 -2.32 -13.26 15.62
N LEU A 57 -2.36 -12.65 14.43
CA LEU A 57 -2.01 -13.34 13.19
C LEU A 57 -0.50 -13.45 13.04
N ASN A 58 -0.06 -14.62 12.55
CA ASN A 58 1.27 -14.82 12.00
C ASN A 58 1.15 -14.93 10.48
N GLY A 59 1.87 -14.09 9.74
CA GLY A 59 1.82 -14.07 8.28
C GLY A 59 2.32 -15.36 7.60
N GLY A 60 3.17 -16.12 8.30
CA GLY A 60 3.66 -17.41 7.81
C GLY A 60 2.64 -18.55 7.92
N ASP A 61 1.66 -18.43 8.82
CA ASP A 61 0.68 -19.50 9.11
C ASP A 61 -0.64 -19.30 8.34
N ILE A 62 -0.86 -18.13 7.73
CA ILE A 62 -2.07 -17.85 6.97
C ILE A 62 -1.88 -18.13 5.47
N PRO A 63 -2.98 -18.46 4.74
CA PRO A 63 -2.87 -18.77 3.32
C PRO A 63 -2.18 -17.65 2.53
N PRO A 64 -1.12 -17.93 1.76
CA PRO A 64 -0.42 -16.92 0.98
C PRO A 64 -1.32 -16.34 -0.11
N VAL A 65 -1.19 -15.03 -0.34
CA VAL A 65 -1.97 -14.26 -1.32
C VAL A 65 -1.06 -13.36 -2.15
N HIS A 66 -1.48 -13.05 -3.36
CA HIS A 66 -0.73 -12.19 -4.27
C HIS A 66 -0.73 -10.73 -3.83
N ILE A 67 -1.85 -10.29 -3.24
CA ILE A 67 -2.09 -8.90 -2.86
C ILE A 67 -2.56 -8.85 -1.42
N ILE A 68 -1.94 -7.98 -0.61
CA ILE A 68 -2.46 -7.60 0.71
C ILE A 68 -2.89 -6.14 0.66
N THR A 69 -4.14 -5.86 1.07
CA THR A 69 -4.66 -4.51 1.21
C THR A 69 -4.94 -4.20 2.67
N PHE A 70 -4.73 -2.95 3.09
CA PHE A 70 -5.06 -2.55 4.45
C PHE A 70 -5.23 -1.05 4.62
N GLY A 71 -6.21 -0.68 5.46
CA GLY A 71 -6.45 0.67 5.92
C GLY A 71 -6.28 0.74 7.43
N SER A 72 -5.05 0.86 7.92
CA SER A 72 -4.80 0.89 9.37
C SER A 72 -5.37 2.16 10.01
N PRO A 73 -5.92 2.08 11.24
CA PRO A 73 -6.35 3.26 11.98
C PRO A 73 -5.24 4.30 12.13
N CYS A 74 -5.57 5.58 11.90
CA CYS A 74 -4.62 6.69 11.88
C CYS A 74 -4.08 7.07 13.28
N GLN A 75 -4.68 6.57 14.35
CA GLN A 75 -4.56 7.11 15.70
C GLN A 75 -3.20 6.91 16.41
N ASN A 76 -2.27 6.15 15.87
CA ASN A 76 -1.02 5.80 16.56
C ASN A 76 0.23 5.72 15.67
N LEU A 77 0.27 6.40 14.53
CA LEU A 77 1.54 6.53 13.79
C LEU A 77 2.56 7.41 14.53
N SER A 78 2.08 8.33 15.39
CA SER A 78 2.86 9.33 16.12
C SER A 78 3.78 8.78 17.22
N GLN A 79 3.67 7.53 17.62
CA GLN A 79 4.55 6.95 18.66
C GLN A 79 5.88 6.41 18.14
N ILE A 80 6.16 6.58 16.85
CA ILE A 80 7.38 6.10 16.20
C ILE A 80 8.63 6.91 16.60
N GLY A 81 8.44 8.12 17.12
CA GLY A 81 9.54 9.05 17.48
C GLY A 81 10.26 8.74 18.78
N ASN A 82 9.70 7.97 19.68
CA ASN A 82 10.37 7.59 20.92
C ASN A 82 10.99 6.20 20.76
N ARG A 83 12.31 6.16 20.69
CA ARG A 83 13.18 4.96 20.73
C ARG A 83 13.11 4.19 22.06
N ALA A 84 11.97 4.13 22.73
CA ALA A 84 11.70 3.19 23.81
C ALA A 84 11.38 1.84 23.13
N GLY A 85 12.31 0.92 23.24
CA GLY A 85 12.40 -0.35 22.53
C GLY A 85 11.08 -1.13 22.43
N LEU A 86 11.11 -2.26 21.70
CA LEU A 86 10.07 -3.25 21.42
C LEU A 86 9.17 -3.70 22.60
N ALA A 87 9.26 -3.06 23.78
CA ALA A 87 8.53 -3.35 25.00
C ALA A 87 7.40 -2.37 25.33
N GLY A 88 7.09 -1.39 24.49
CA GLY A 88 5.98 -0.45 24.71
C GLY A 88 4.68 -1.02 24.15
N GLU A 89 3.70 -1.26 25.00
CA GLU A 89 2.38 -1.94 24.79
C GLU A 89 1.42 -1.36 23.75
N LYS A 90 1.85 -0.51 22.82
CA LYS A 90 1.02 -0.03 21.67
C LYS A 90 1.88 0.11 20.43
N SER A 91 2.42 -0.99 19.92
CA SER A 91 2.87 -0.98 18.52
C SER A 91 1.66 -0.61 17.66
N SER A 92 1.81 0.45 16.86
CA SER A 92 0.74 0.90 15.98
C SER A 92 0.24 -0.29 15.14
N LEU A 93 -1.06 -0.41 14.99
CA LEU A 93 -1.69 -1.48 14.20
C LEU A 93 -1.14 -1.57 12.77
N PHE A 94 -0.63 -0.46 12.25
CA PHE A 94 0.12 -0.40 10.99
C PHE A 94 1.33 -1.36 10.99
N PHE A 95 2.10 -1.42 12.09
CA PHE A 95 3.27 -2.31 12.14
C PHE A 95 2.92 -3.78 12.21
N HIS A 96 1.74 -4.13 12.74
CA HIS A 96 1.25 -5.51 12.64
C HIS A 96 0.99 -5.91 11.19
N ALA A 97 0.44 -5.01 10.36
CA ALA A 97 0.29 -5.28 8.94
C ALA A 97 1.64 -5.46 8.24
N ILE A 98 2.63 -4.60 8.52
CA ILE A 98 3.99 -4.74 7.97
C ILE A 98 4.65 -6.04 8.43
N ARG A 99 4.47 -6.43 9.71
CA ARG A 99 4.95 -7.71 10.25
C ARG A 99 4.36 -8.88 9.51
N ILE A 100 3.04 -8.93 9.34
CA ILE A 100 2.34 -10.01 8.62
C ILE A 100 2.84 -10.13 7.17
N ILE A 101 3.03 -8.99 6.48
CA ILE A 101 3.58 -8.97 5.12
C ILE A 101 4.99 -9.58 5.11
N ARG A 102 5.86 -9.20 6.05
CA ARG A 102 7.23 -9.73 6.15
C ARG A 102 7.26 -11.21 6.46
N GLU A 103 6.47 -11.65 7.45
CA GLU A 103 6.35 -13.06 7.83
C GLU A 103 5.86 -13.93 6.66
N MET A 104 4.85 -13.47 5.90
CA MET A 104 4.39 -14.19 4.70
C MET A 104 5.48 -14.25 3.63
N ARG A 105 6.19 -13.16 3.39
CA ARG A 105 7.30 -13.14 2.42
C ARG A 105 8.42 -14.07 2.83
N GLU A 106 8.79 -14.07 4.11
CA GLU A 106 9.79 -14.97 4.66
C GLU A 106 9.38 -16.44 4.49
N ALA A 107 8.18 -16.80 4.90
CA ALA A 107 7.64 -18.16 4.76
C ALA A 107 7.50 -18.63 3.31
N THR A 108 7.40 -17.72 2.35
CA THR A 108 7.23 -18.03 0.92
C THR A 108 8.47 -17.71 0.07
N ASN A 109 9.65 -17.58 0.69
CA ASN A 109 10.90 -17.24 0.01
C ASN A 109 10.78 -15.99 -0.89
N GLY A 110 10.05 -14.98 -0.42
CA GLY A 110 9.88 -13.72 -1.12
C GLY A 110 8.83 -13.71 -2.24
N ILE A 111 8.05 -14.78 -2.42
CA ILE A 111 7.06 -14.88 -3.51
C ILE A 111 5.77 -14.12 -3.16
N PHE A 112 5.25 -14.28 -1.95
CA PHE A 112 3.98 -13.70 -1.53
C PHE A 112 4.11 -12.81 -0.27
N PRO A 113 3.36 -11.70 -0.19
CA PRO A 113 2.63 -11.10 -1.29
C PRO A 113 3.57 -10.46 -2.32
N ALA A 114 3.13 -10.38 -3.58
CA ALA A 114 3.83 -9.61 -4.61
C ALA A 114 3.56 -8.11 -4.47
N ILE A 115 2.34 -7.75 -4.04
CA ILE A 115 1.89 -6.36 -3.91
C ILE A 115 1.26 -6.14 -2.54
N ALA A 116 1.55 -4.99 -1.93
CA ALA A 116 0.79 -4.48 -0.80
C ALA A 116 0.22 -3.09 -1.12
N VAL A 117 -1.03 -2.84 -0.67
CA VAL A 117 -1.70 -1.56 -0.85
C VAL A 117 -2.13 -1.04 0.52
N TRP A 118 -1.64 0.14 0.87
CA TRP A 118 -2.05 0.84 2.08
C TRP A 118 -2.91 2.05 1.74
N GLU A 119 -4.01 2.22 2.47
CA GLU A 119 -4.89 3.38 2.40
C GLU A 119 -4.90 4.12 3.73
N ASN A 120 -4.88 5.47 3.67
CA ASN A 120 -5.08 6.28 4.88
C ASN A 120 -5.63 7.67 4.54
N VAL A 121 -5.99 8.42 5.58
CA VAL A 121 -6.42 9.80 5.45
C VAL A 121 -5.27 10.72 5.04
N MET A 122 -5.57 11.85 4.39
CA MET A 122 -4.59 12.87 4.00
C MET A 122 -3.76 13.38 5.20
N GLY A 123 -4.32 13.31 6.42
CA GLY A 123 -3.65 13.70 7.65
C GLY A 123 -2.32 12.98 7.89
N ALA A 124 -2.12 11.79 7.34
CA ALA A 124 -0.85 11.06 7.43
C ALA A 124 0.36 11.85 6.91
N PHE A 125 0.17 12.77 5.96
CA PHE A 125 1.24 13.64 5.46
C PHE A 125 1.68 14.72 6.44
N PHE A 126 0.87 15.03 7.45
CA PHE A 126 1.07 16.19 8.32
C PHE A 126 1.31 15.80 9.79
N SER A 127 0.88 14.59 10.19
CA SER A 127 0.97 14.14 11.57
C SER A 127 2.44 14.06 12.03
N ASN A 128 2.67 14.34 13.32
CA ASN A 128 3.98 14.30 13.98
C ASN A 128 5.06 15.03 13.18
N ASP A 129 4.83 16.31 12.87
CA ASP A 129 5.73 17.12 12.04
C ASP A 129 6.13 16.44 10.71
N ARG A 130 5.19 15.71 10.11
CA ARG A 130 5.36 14.94 8.86
C ARG A 130 6.25 13.70 8.97
N MET A 131 6.67 13.36 10.19
CA MET A 131 7.55 12.22 10.44
C MET A 131 6.79 10.88 10.34
N ASP A 132 5.47 10.87 10.54
CA ASP A 132 4.68 9.65 10.47
C ASP A 132 4.68 9.07 9.05
N PHE A 133 4.53 9.90 8.02
CA PHE A 133 4.58 9.41 6.64
C PHE A 133 5.99 8.91 6.25
N ARG A 134 7.05 9.58 6.76
CA ARG A 134 8.42 9.09 6.64
C ARG A 134 8.56 7.68 7.24
N ALA A 135 8.03 7.51 8.44
CA ALA A 135 8.09 6.22 9.14
C ALA A 135 7.32 5.11 8.40
N VAL A 136 6.18 5.43 7.79
CA VAL A 136 5.44 4.51 6.92
C VAL A 136 6.30 4.06 5.73
N LEU A 137 6.92 5.00 5.01
CA LEU A 137 7.80 4.67 3.88
C LEU A 137 9.01 3.83 4.33
N SER A 138 9.63 4.21 5.45
CA SER A 138 10.77 3.47 6.03
C SER A 138 10.37 2.07 6.49
N ALA A 139 9.16 1.89 7.02
CA ALA A 139 8.67 0.58 7.45
C ALA A 139 8.48 -0.38 6.27
N PHE A 140 7.95 0.09 5.14
CA PHE A 140 7.81 -0.73 3.94
C PHE A 140 9.17 -1.14 3.36
N THR A 141 10.11 -0.21 3.29
CA THR A 141 11.38 -0.39 2.58
C THR A 141 12.50 -0.95 3.45
N ALA A 142 12.30 -1.01 4.78
CA ALA A 142 13.34 -1.30 5.77
C ALA A 142 14.57 -0.37 5.66
N ALA A 143 14.40 0.83 5.10
CA ALA A 143 15.46 1.79 4.86
C ALA A 143 15.17 3.16 5.47
N ASP A 144 16.21 3.94 5.68
CA ASP A 144 16.07 5.33 6.15
C ASP A 144 15.69 6.26 4.98
N ILE A 145 14.47 6.78 5.02
CA ILE A 145 13.95 7.71 4.02
C ILE A 145 14.20 9.14 4.47
N SER A 146 14.93 9.90 3.69
CA SER A 146 15.16 11.31 3.98
C SER A 146 13.90 12.14 3.77
N MET A 147 13.71 13.17 4.61
CA MET A 147 12.67 14.16 4.37
C MET A 147 12.94 14.92 3.06
N PRO A 148 11.89 15.30 2.33
CA PRO A 148 12.06 16.18 1.17
C PRO A 148 12.77 17.48 1.55
N ALA A 149 13.59 18.02 0.64
CA ALA A 149 14.28 19.32 0.86
C ALA A 149 13.29 20.47 1.13
N SER A 150 12.06 20.37 0.62
CA SER A 150 10.97 21.34 0.90
C SER A 150 10.38 21.20 2.30
N GLY A 151 10.77 20.18 3.08
CA GLY A 151 10.15 19.81 4.36
C GLY A 151 8.69 19.35 4.24
N LYS A 152 8.17 19.10 3.04
CA LYS A 152 6.77 18.72 2.80
C LYS A 152 6.67 17.54 1.85
N TRP A 153 5.78 16.59 2.17
CA TRP A 153 5.45 15.49 1.28
C TRP A 153 4.58 15.99 0.12
N ALA A 154 4.95 15.59 -1.09
CA ALA A 154 4.10 15.82 -2.26
C ALA A 154 2.88 14.90 -2.24
N GLY A 155 1.79 15.31 -2.88
CA GLY A 155 0.58 14.49 -3.02
C GLY A 155 0.78 13.23 -3.88
N ALA A 156 1.92 13.12 -4.56
CA ALA A 156 2.34 11.94 -5.33
C ALA A 156 3.86 11.82 -5.31
N GLY A 157 4.37 10.59 -5.30
CA GLY A 157 5.80 10.33 -5.33
C GLY A 157 6.12 8.84 -5.37
N MET A 158 7.42 8.53 -5.36
CA MET A 158 7.91 7.17 -5.38
C MET A 158 9.24 7.03 -4.63
N VAL A 159 9.51 5.81 -4.15
CA VAL A 159 10.81 5.39 -3.61
C VAL A 159 11.29 4.23 -4.44
N ARG A 160 12.48 4.35 -5.02
CA ARG A 160 13.10 3.34 -5.89
C ARG A 160 14.49 2.96 -5.43
N GLY A 161 14.97 1.81 -5.91
CA GLY A 161 16.35 1.35 -5.72
C GLY A 161 16.49 0.21 -4.74
N HIS A 162 15.41 -0.20 -4.08
CA HIS A 162 15.34 -1.36 -3.20
C HIS A 162 13.98 -2.07 -3.35
N THR A 163 13.87 -3.25 -2.78
CA THR A 163 12.62 -4.00 -2.68
C THR A 163 11.97 -3.70 -1.33
N PRO A 164 10.69 -3.27 -1.29
CA PRO A 164 9.80 -3.04 -2.43
C PRO A 164 10.01 -1.69 -3.14
N ASP A 165 9.63 -1.62 -4.43
CA ASP A 165 9.40 -0.35 -5.13
C ASP A 165 8.10 0.27 -4.62
N LEU A 166 8.14 1.54 -4.19
CA LEU A 166 6.98 2.23 -3.63
C LEU A 166 6.52 3.37 -4.52
N SER A 167 5.20 3.51 -4.62
CA SER A 167 4.59 4.72 -5.15
C SER A 167 3.43 5.13 -4.27
N TRP A 168 3.22 6.44 -4.10
CA TRP A 168 2.05 6.97 -3.40
C TRP A 168 1.33 8.04 -4.19
N ARG A 169 0.03 8.17 -3.93
CA ARG A 169 -0.81 9.20 -4.52
C ARG A 169 -1.95 9.58 -3.59
N LEU A 170 -2.17 10.88 -3.45
CA LEU A 170 -3.38 11.44 -2.85
C LEU A 170 -4.48 11.42 -3.91
N MET A 171 -5.57 10.73 -3.61
CA MET A 171 -6.75 10.64 -4.47
C MET A 171 -7.95 11.27 -3.78
N ASP A 172 -8.85 11.85 -4.56
CA ASP A 172 -10.11 12.39 -4.05
C ASP A 172 -11.28 11.64 -4.71
N ALA A 173 -12.13 11.03 -3.89
CA ALA A 173 -13.23 10.19 -4.36
C ALA A 173 -14.19 10.92 -5.30
N GLN A 174 -14.34 12.26 -5.18
CA GLN A 174 -15.20 13.06 -6.04
C GLN A 174 -14.83 12.96 -7.54
N HIS A 175 -13.56 12.65 -7.86
CA HIS A 175 -13.08 12.53 -9.25
C HIS A 175 -13.23 11.12 -9.83
N TRP A 176 -13.62 10.13 -9.00
CA TRP A 176 -13.62 8.71 -9.37
C TRP A 176 -15.01 8.10 -9.42
N ALA A 177 -15.98 8.79 -8.88
CA ALA A 177 -17.36 8.32 -8.83
C ALA A 177 -18.33 9.45 -9.24
N SER A 178 -19.62 9.29 -8.95
CA SER A 178 -20.63 10.29 -9.30
C SER A 178 -20.25 11.69 -8.83
N PRO A 179 -20.51 12.76 -9.62
CA PRO A 179 -20.19 14.16 -9.27
C PRO A 179 -20.90 14.66 -7.99
N ARG A 180 -21.76 13.85 -7.39
CA ARG A 180 -22.48 14.17 -6.14
C ARG A 180 -21.78 13.63 -4.88
N LEU A 181 -20.63 12.96 -5.01
CA LEU A 181 -19.91 12.48 -3.84
C LEU A 181 -19.22 13.64 -3.10
N ALA A 182 -19.25 13.55 -1.77
CA ALA A 182 -18.51 14.47 -0.91
C ALA A 182 -17.00 14.35 -1.20
N ARG A 183 -16.31 15.46 -1.04
CA ARG A 183 -14.85 15.50 -1.10
C ARG A 183 -14.27 14.55 -0.05
N ARG A 184 -13.58 13.49 -0.49
CA ARG A 184 -12.98 12.48 0.36
C ARG A 184 -11.57 12.15 -0.11
N GLN A 185 -10.59 12.80 0.49
CA GLN A 185 -9.18 12.64 0.14
C GLN A 185 -8.56 11.48 0.92
N ARG A 186 -7.86 10.60 0.21
CA ARG A 186 -7.14 9.46 0.74
C ARG A 186 -5.78 9.32 0.08
N VAL A 187 -4.77 9.02 0.87
CA VAL A 187 -3.48 8.61 0.35
C VAL A 187 -3.48 7.09 0.15
N PHE A 188 -2.99 6.68 -1.00
CA PHE A 188 -2.71 5.28 -1.29
C PHE A 188 -1.22 5.10 -1.49
N ILE A 189 -0.65 4.05 -0.91
CA ILE A 189 0.69 3.56 -1.20
C ILE A 189 0.55 2.19 -1.84
N VAL A 190 1.24 1.99 -2.96
CA VAL A 190 1.44 0.68 -3.58
C VAL A 190 2.90 0.29 -3.38
N ALA A 191 3.12 -0.87 -2.76
CA ALA A 191 4.41 -1.50 -2.58
C ALA A 191 4.49 -2.72 -3.50
N ASP A 192 5.41 -2.70 -4.45
CA ASP A 192 5.68 -3.80 -5.38
C ASP A 192 6.96 -4.52 -4.95
N PHE A 193 6.81 -5.74 -4.47
CA PHE A 193 7.90 -6.59 -4.00
C PHE A 193 8.50 -7.46 -5.12
N GLY A 194 7.81 -7.62 -6.23
CA GLY A 194 8.21 -8.49 -7.34
C GLY A 194 8.87 -7.77 -8.50
N GLY A 195 8.76 -6.43 -8.56
CA GLY A 195 9.21 -5.66 -9.71
C GLY A 195 9.56 -4.22 -9.39
N GLN A 196 9.43 -3.36 -10.41
CA GLN A 196 9.61 -1.92 -10.31
C GLN A 196 8.43 -1.19 -10.97
N CYS A 197 7.22 -1.75 -10.79
CA CYS A 197 6.00 -1.34 -11.48
C CYS A 197 4.98 -0.66 -10.56
N SER A 198 5.31 -0.35 -9.29
CA SER A 198 4.38 0.29 -8.36
C SER A 198 3.72 1.55 -8.94
N HIS A 199 4.50 2.34 -9.68
CA HIS A 199 4.03 3.55 -10.34
C HIS A 199 3.06 3.27 -11.50
N GLU A 200 3.26 2.18 -12.25
CA GLU A 200 2.35 1.79 -13.33
C GLU A 200 0.98 1.38 -12.78
N ILE A 201 0.97 0.72 -11.60
CA ILE A 201 -0.27 0.34 -10.93
C ILE A 201 -1.03 1.59 -10.47
N LEU A 202 -0.33 2.56 -9.87
CA LEU A 202 -0.95 3.70 -9.20
C LEU A 202 -1.23 4.90 -10.11
N PHE A 203 -0.45 5.09 -11.18
CA PHE A 203 -0.50 6.27 -12.05
C PHE A 203 -0.99 6.01 -13.46
N LYS A 204 -1.50 4.81 -13.77
CA LYS A 204 -2.07 4.55 -15.10
C LYS A 204 -3.16 5.57 -15.43
N PRO A 205 -3.08 6.25 -16.58
CA PRO A 205 -4.15 7.13 -17.02
C PRO A 205 -5.39 6.29 -17.29
N ARG A 206 -6.53 6.64 -16.66
CA ARG A 206 -7.82 6.12 -17.10
C ARG A 206 -8.07 6.70 -18.49
N THR A 207 -8.11 5.86 -19.50
CA THR A 207 -8.71 6.24 -20.78
C THR A 207 -10.20 6.42 -20.53
N VAL A 208 -10.71 7.65 -20.65
CA VAL A 208 -12.10 8.04 -20.31
C VAL A 208 -13.13 7.41 -21.24
N GLN A 209 -12.78 6.44 -22.07
CA GLN A 209 -13.68 5.83 -23.05
C GLN A 209 -14.61 4.73 -22.52
N SER A 210 -14.62 4.41 -21.25
CA SER A 210 -15.45 3.33 -20.70
C SER A 210 -16.32 3.71 -19.51
N ILE A 211 -16.86 4.93 -19.47
CA ILE A 211 -18.04 5.22 -18.65
C ILE A 211 -19.30 5.04 -19.53
N SER A 212 -19.40 3.92 -20.18
CA SER A 212 -20.69 3.37 -20.58
C SER A 212 -21.12 2.42 -19.46
N ALA A 213 -22.39 2.52 -19.09
CA ALA A 213 -23.01 1.84 -17.94
C ALA A 213 -23.15 0.31 -18.09
N SER A 214 -22.14 -0.36 -18.61
CA SER A 214 -22.10 -1.81 -18.76
C SER A 214 -20.71 -2.33 -18.39
N GLY A 215 -20.63 -2.83 -17.20
CA GLY A 215 -19.75 -3.93 -16.78
C GLY A 215 -18.27 -3.89 -17.10
N GLY A 216 -17.46 -3.65 -16.09
CA GLY A 216 -16.26 -4.47 -15.91
C GLY A 216 -15.02 -4.13 -16.70
N ASP A 217 -14.38 -2.97 -16.46
CA ASP A 217 -12.97 -2.83 -16.81
C ASP A 217 -12.09 -2.79 -15.55
N CYS A 218 -11.42 -3.90 -15.34
CA CYS A 218 -10.45 -4.11 -14.28
C CYS A 218 -9.20 -3.26 -14.48
N TRP A 219 -8.63 -2.78 -13.38
CA TRP A 219 -7.41 -2.00 -13.30
C TRP A 219 -6.16 -2.66 -13.91
N LEU A 220 -6.23 -3.96 -14.17
CA LEU A 220 -5.10 -4.78 -14.64
C LEU A 220 -4.95 -4.84 -16.16
N SER A 221 -5.87 -4.30 -16.96
CA SER A 221 -5.88 -4.49 -18.41
C SER A 221 -5.58 -3.27 -19.27
N ALA A 222 -4.99 -2.20 -18.73
CA ALA A 222 -4.58 -1.06 -19.56
C ALA A 222 -3.11 -1.17 -19.94
N ALA A 223 -2.88 -1.60 -21.18
CA ALA A 223 -1.59 -1.64 -21.83
C ALA A 223 -0.88 -0.28 -21.88
N CYS A 224 0.43 -0.35 -21.84
CA CYS A 224 1.42 0.69 -22.08
C CYS A 224 1.07 1.58 -23.29
N GLY A 225 1.08 2.90 -23.11
CA GLY A 225 0.96 3.85 -24.20
C GLY A 225 0.82 5.30 -23.71
N ASP A 226 1.92 5.99 -23.88
CA ASP A 226 2.09 7.43 -24.04
C ASP A 226 2.04 8.40 -22.85
N ARG A 227 2.93 9.39 -22.97
CA ARG A 227 3.41 10.34 -21.97
C ARG A 227 2.37 11.36 -21.48
N GLY A 228 2.18 11.45 -20.16
CA GLY A 228 2.27 12.74 -19.50
C GLY A 228 1.04 13.65 -19.49
N SER A 229 -0.22 13.16 -19.54
CA SER A 229 -1.36 13.99 -19.15
C SER A 229 -2.50 13.16 -18.56
N PHE A 230 -3.18 13.70 -17.55
CA PHE A 230 -4.43 13.12 -17.06
C PHE A 230 -5.58 14.11 -17.30
N ILE A 231 -6.80 13.59 -17.43
CA ILE A 231 -7.99 14.42 -17.64
C ILE A 231 -8.71 14.58 -16.32
N GLU A 232 -8.78 15.81 -15.83
CA GLU A 232 -9.57 16.21 -14.68
C GLU A 232 -10.80 16.98 -15.18
N ALA A 233 -12.01 16.47 -14.87
CA ALA A 233 -13.27 17.09 -15.28
C ALA A 233 -13.39 17.46 -16.78
N GLY A 234 -12.92 16.58 -17.68
CA GLY A 234 -13.01 16.82 -19.13
C GLY A 234 -11.92 17.76 -19.70
N ARG A 235 -10.99 18.22 -18.91
CA ARG A 235 -9.82 18.99 -19.35
C ARG A 235 -8.55 18.15 -19.28
N ARG A 236 -7.72 18.20 -20.33
CA ARG A 236 -6.34 17.71 -20.26
C ARG A 236 -5.56 18.60 -19.30
N VAL A 237 -5.13 18.05 -18.18
CA VAL A 237 -4.25 18.72 -17.24
C VAL A 237 -2.85 18.13 -17.43
N PRO A 238 -1.85 18.94 -17.84
CA PRO A 238 -0.49 18.45 -17.84
C PRO A 238 -0.07 18.11 -16.41
N ILE A 239 0.72 17.05 -16.22
CA ILE A 239 1.34 16.73 -14.95
C ILE A 239 2.39 17.81 -14.69
N THR A 240 1.97 18.96 -14.18
CA THR A 240 2.85 20.12 -13.95
C THR A 240 3.57 20.08 -12.60
N ARG A 241 3.33 19.06 -11.76
CA ARG A 241 4.09 18.88 -10.53
C ARG A 241 5.09 17.76 -10.71
N PRO A 242 6.39 18.00 -10.51
CA PRO A 242 7.41 16.98 -10.64
C PRO A 242 7.14 15.85 -9.62
N PHE A 243 7.20 14.60 -10.09
CA PHE A 243 7.24 13.45 -9.23
C PHE A 243 8.44 13.55 -8.30
N GLN A 244 8.23 13.47 -6.99
CA GLN A 244 9.33 13.36 -6.05
C GLN A 244 9.83 11.92 -6.04
N CYS A 245 11.01 11.72 -6.64
CA CYS A 245 11.72 10.45 -6.52
C CYS A 245 12.68 10.54 -5.34
N TYR A 246 12.52 9.66 -4.37
CA TYR A 246 13.40 9.56 -3.21
C TYR A 246 14.42 8.46 -3.45
N ARG A 247 15.70 8.85 -3.54
CA ARG A 247 16.82 7.91 -3.57
C ARG A 247 17.15 7.50 -2.14
N MET A 248 17.13 6.21 -1.86
CA MET A 248 17.58 5.70 -0.58
C MET A 248 19.10 5.86 -0.45
N ARG A 249 19.56 6.25 0.73
CA ARG A 249 20.97 6.11 1.09
C ARG A 249 21.16 4.72 1.69
N ALA A 250 22.04 3.92 1.10
CA ALA A 250 22.50 2.69 1.73
C ALA A 250 23.07 3.03 3.11
N SER A 251 22.59 2.36 4.15
CA SER A 251 23.14 2.55 5.50
C SER A 251 24.60 2.08 5.49
N ALA A 252 25.47 2.82 6.17
CA ALA A 252 26.92 2.56 6.23
C ALA A 252 27.33 1.20 6.84
N LYS A 253 26.35 0.38 7.26
CA LYS A 253 26.60 -0.95 7.85
C LYS A 253 26.93 -2.05 6.85
N GLU A 254 26.63 -1.86 5.55
CA GLU A 254 26.96 -2.89 4.54
C GLU A 254 28.41 -2.80 4.01
N ARG A 255 29.15 -1.73 4.35
CA ARG A 255 30.56 -1.58 3.89
C ARG A 255 31.59 -2.32 4.73
N THR A 256 31.21 -2.89 5.86
CA THR A 256 32.18 -3.59 6.77
C THR A 256 32.30 -5.09 6.50
N THR A 257 31.46 -5.68 5.68
CA THR A 257 31.50 -7.13 5.39
C THR A 257 32.36 -7.47 4.15
N GLU A 258 32.64 -6.53 3.28
CA GLU A 258 33.53 -6.76 2.13
C GLU A 258 35.02 -6.56 2.45
N ALA A 259 35.34 -5.78 3.48
CA ALA A 259 36.72 -5.56 3.90
C ALA A 259 37.34 -6.75 4.65
N PHE A 260 36.54 -7.70 5.13
CA PHE A 260 37.01 -8.86 5.88
C PHE A 260 37.29 -10.11 5.04
N ARG A 261 36.99 -10.10 3.74
CA ARG A 261 37.25 -11.24 2.83
C ARG A 261 38.57 -11.19 2.08
N ASN A 262 39.31 -10.07 2.14
CA ASN A 262 40.58 -9.89 1.41
C ASN A 262 41.81 -9.90 2.29
N SER A 263 41.75 -10.40 3.52
CA SER A 263 42.93 -10.43 4.42
C SER A 263 43.39 -11.82 4.82
N PHE A 264 42.88 -12.90 4.22
CA PHE A 264 43.46 -14.24 4.37
C PHE A 264 43.34 -14.98 3.02
N GLY A 265 44.33 -14.79 2.19
CA GLY A 265 44.64 -15.57 1.01
C GLY A 265 46.05 -15.31 0.60
#